data_c6a045a0a0f5992f37c2259b857a8be7
#
_entry.id   c6a045a0a0f5992f37c2259b857a8be7
#
_cell.length_a   1.000
_cell.length_b   1.000
_cell.length_c   1.000
_cell.angle_alpha   90.00
_cell.angle_beta   90.00
_cell.angle_gamma   90.00
#
_symmetry.space_group_name_H-M   'P 1'
#
loop_
_entity.id
_entity.type
_entity.pdbx_description
1 polymer ?
#
loop_
_entity_poly.entity_id
_entity_poly.type
_entity_poly.pdbx_seq_one_letter_code
_entity_poly.pdbx_strand_id
1 'polypeptide(L)'
;MRDPSRVVVSGPLSVFLSGFREDLARRGYTRSAAAKQLQLMAHLSRWMAARGLEPVALRRREIEGFVSERRASHARLASARGVEVLLGYLRGCGAVPSAGSRDAPTPAGALLERYADYLLFRRGLSRETVRGYCNTARAFLAEREDACCELALEELDSAAINEYLLRASARVGVCSAKAIVTGLRSLLRFLQLEGLLDRDLAVAVPSVAKWRLASLVKALDASSVARLLDSCDRQTAVGRRDFAILLLLSRLGLRIGEVAALRLEDLDWRGGEIVVRGKGSRGERLPLPVDVGEAIVGWLRDGRPACEGRFVFTRARAPYQGLHPSSLNGVVHRACRRAGLPEVGPHRLRHTAATQMLRAGASLREVGQVLRHRDSEVTSIYAKVDRLALAAVIRPWPGAAA
;
A
#
# COMPACT_ATOMS: atom_id res chain seq x y z
N MET A 1 -2.79 -11.68 34.05
CA MET A 1 -3.44 -11.05 32.87
C MET A 1 -3.65 -9.55 33.18
N ARG A 2 -3.19 -8.62 32.32
CA ARG A 2 -3.33 -7.17 32.59
C ARG A 2 -4.78 -6.77 32.32
N ASP A 3 -5.45 -6.23 33.34
CA ASP A 3 -6.85 -5.82 33.29
C ASP A 3 -6.96 -4.33 32.94
N PRO A 4 -7.70 -3.95 31.85
CA PRO A 4 -7.90 -2.57 31.46
C PRO A 4 -8.68 -1.74 32.51
N SER A 5 -9.47 -2.37 33.37
CA SER A 5 -10.22 -1.67 34.44
C SER A 5 -9.30 -1.11 35.53
N ARG A 6 -8.11 -1.65 35.72
CA ARG A 6 -7.13 -1.25 36.72
C ARG A 6 -6.17 -0.13 36.28
N VAL A 7 -6.30 0.33 35.05
CA VAL A 7 -5.43 1.42 34.55
C VAL A 7 -6.02 2.76 34.98
N VAL A 8 -5.26 3.50 35.77
CA VAL A 8 -5.59 4.86 36.19
C VAL A 8 -4.86 5.83 35.29
N VAL A 9 -5.57 6.82 34.76
CA VAL A 9 -5.02 7.92 33.95
C VAL A 9 -5.23 9.20 34.76
N SER A 10 -4.14 9.88 35.08
CA SER A 10 -4.12 11.21 35.71
C SER A 10 -3.63 12.26 34.70
N GLY A 11 -4.02 13.51 34.88
CA GLY A 11 -3.62 14.61 34.01
C GLY A 11 -4.61 14.89 32.87
N PRO A 12 -4.20 15.67 31.85
CA PRO A 12 -5.11 16.27 30.85
C PRO A 12 -5.96 15.28 30.05
N LEU A 13 -5.53 14.00 29.91
CA LEU A 13 -6.28 13.00 29.17
C LEU A 13 -7.24 12.18 30.03
N SER A 14 -7.33 12.41 31.34
CA SER A 14 -8.16 11.62 32.27
C SER A 14 -9.64 11.62 31.88
N VAL A 15 -10.16 12.73 31.39
CA VAL A 15 -11.56 12.90 30.95
C VAL A 15 -11.93 12.01 29.76
N PHE A 16 -10.96 11.56 28.98
CA PHE A 16 -11.16 10.72 27.80
C PHE A 16 -11.03 9.22 28.10
N LEU A 17 -10.74 8.82 29.34
CA LEU A 17 -10.43 7.44 29.70
C LEU A 17 -11.60 6.47 29.43
N SER A 18 -12.81 6.82 29.86
CA SER A 18 -14.01 5.96 29.70
C SER A 18 -14.33 5.75 28.22
N GLY A 19 -14.44 6.83 27.45
CA GLY A 19 -14.74 6.76 26.02
C GLY A 19 -13.66 6.03 25.23
N PHE A 20 -12.38 6.20 25.57
CA PHE A 20 -11.31 5.46 24.89
C PHE A 20 -11.34 3.96 25.20
N ARG A 21 -11.71 3.59 26.44
CA ARG A 21 -11.92 2.18 26.83
C ARG A 21 -13.04 1.53 26.01
N GLU A 22 -14.16 2.23 25.87
CA GLU A 22 -15.29 1.78 25.05
C GLU A 22 -14.93 1.68 23.57
N ASP A 23 -14.20 2.67 23.03
CA ASP A 23 -13.73 2.66 21.64
C ASP A 23 -12.80 1.47 21.37
N LEU A 24 -11.88 1.16 22.28
CA LEU A 24 -11.01 -0.02 22.19
C LEU A 24 -11.82 -1.32 22.21
N ALA A 25 -12.86 -1.42 23.07
CA ALA A 25 -13.74 -2.58 23.12
C ALA A 25 -14.53 -2.75 21.82
N ARG A 26 -15.16 -1.68 21.32
CA ARG A 26 -15.87 -1.65 20.04
C ARG A 26 -14.98 -2.03 18.84
N ARG A 27 -13.71 -1.61 18.85
CA ARG A 27 -12.71 -2.00 17.82
C ARG A 27 -12.17 -3.43 18.00
N GLY A 28 -12.65 -4.17 18.99
CA GLY A 28 -12.30 -5.58 19.20
C GLY A 28 -10.96 -5.83 19.87
N TYR A 29 -10.41 -4.86 20.61
CA TYR A 29 -9.16 -5.06 21.34
C TYR A 29 -9.36 -6.08 22.47
N THR A 30 -8.46 -7.06 22.59
CA THR A 30 -8.42 -7.95 23.74
C THR A 30 -8.14 -7.17 25.03
N ARG A 31 -8.59 -7.66 26.18
CA ARG A 31 -8.35 -7.00 27.48
C ARG A 31 -6.88 -6.62 27.69
N SER A 32 -5.96 -7.53 27.38
CA SER A 32 -4.51 -7.26 27.48
C SER A 32 -4.02 -6.18 26.51
N ALA A 33 -4.53 -6.15 25.27
CA ALA A 33 -4.16 -5.14 24.27
C ALA A 33 -4.76 -3.77 24.64
N ALA A 34 -6.00 -3.74 25.09
CA ALA A 34 -6.65 -2.52 25.59
C ALA A 34 -5.90 -1.94 26.80
N ALA A 35 -5.53 -2.79 27.76
CA ALA A 35 -4.74 -2.35 28.93
C ALA A 35 -3.41 -1.68 28.51
N LYS A 36 -2.72 -2.20 27.48
CA LYS A 36 -1.50 -1.58 26.95
C LYS A 36 -1.76 -0.20 26.33
N GLN A 37 -2.86 -0.04 25.61
CA GLN A 37 -3.25 1.25 25.03
C GLN A 37 -3.61 2.28 26.12
N LEU A 38 -4.34 1.85 27.15
CA LEU A 38 -4.67 2.70 28.29
C LEU A 38 -3.43 3.07 29.10
N GLN A 39 -2.48 2.16 29.30
CA GLN A 39 -1.18 2.46 29.90
C GLN A 39 -0.40 3.50 29.08
N LEU A 40 -0.43 3.40 27.75
CA LEU A 40 0.19 4.38 26.88
C LEU A 40 -0.46 5.75 27.05
N MET A 41 -1.79 5.81 27.13
CA MET A 41 -2.56 7.03 27.44
C MET A 41 -2.16 7.62 28.79
N ALA A 42 -2.05 6.80 29.83
CA ALA A 42 -1.62 7.24 31.15
C ALA A 42 -0.18 7.85 31.14
N HIS A 43 0.71 7.25 30.36
CA HIS A 43 2.07 7.78 30.22
C HIS A 43 2.10 9.10 29.44
N LEU A 44 1.36 9.20 28.33
CA LEU A 44 1.27 10.44 27.57
C LEU A 44 0.65 11.55 28.40
N SER A 45 -0.41 11.26 29.15
CA SER A 45 -1.10 12.23 30.01
C SER A 45 -0.18 12.78 31.10
N ARG A 46 0.60 11.94 31.78
CA ARG A 46 1.60 12.38 32.77
C ARG A 46 2.74 13.21 32.15
N TRP A 47 3.21 12.82 30.97
CA TRP A 47 4.22 13.55 30.24
C TRP A 47 3.73 14.96 29.84
N MET A 48 2.46 15.07 29.44
CA MET A 48 1.80 16.34 29.14
C MET A 48 1.66 17.19 30.41
N ALA A 49 1.17 16.60 31.49
CA ALA A 49 1.01 17.32 32.76
C ALA A 49 2.33 17.89 33.28
N ALA A 50 3.44 17.13 33.17
CA ALA A 50 4.77 17.59 33.57
C ALA A 50 5.29 18.79 32.74
N ARG A 51 4.68 19.06 31.56
CA ARG A 51 5.02 20.16 30.66
C ARG A 51 3.96 21.25 30.57
N GLY A 52 2.89 21.15 31.36
CA GLY A 52 1.76 22.07 31.28
C GLY A 52 1.04 22.05 29.92
N LEU A 53 1.07 20.92 29.20
CA LEU A 53 0.48 20.79 27.88
C LEU A 53 -0.98 20.33 27.99
N GLU A 54 -1.87 21.07 27.33
CA GLU A 54 -3.26 20.65 27.11
C GLU A 54 -3.40 19.81 25.85
N PRO A 55 -4.46 19.00 25.71
CA PRO A 55 -4.66 18.12 24.54
C PRO A 55 -4.63 18.87 23.20
N VAL A 56 -5.14 20.10 23.14
CA VAL A 56 -5.15 20.94 21.93
C VAL A 56 -3.76 21.32 21.46
N ALA A 57 -2.76 21.32 22.35
CA ALA A 57 -1.36 21.61 22.03
C ALA A 57 -0.59 20.38 21.52
N LEU A 58 -1.21 19.18 21.52
CA LEU A 58 -0.54 17.95 21.14
C LEU A 58 -0.38 17.84 19.61
N ARG A 59 0.68 18.46 19.08
CA ARG A 59 1.05 18.43 17.67
C ARG A 59 2.10 17.36 17.39
N ARG A 60 2.54 17.26 16.16
CA ARG A 60 3.53 16.28 15.71
C ARG A 60 4.84 16.37 16.50
N ARG A 61 5.34 17.57 16.74
CA ARG A 61 6.58 17.84 17.49
C ARG A 61 6.52 17.27 18.91
N GLU A 62 5.42 17.52 19.62
CA GLU A 62 5.19 17.04 20.97
C GLU A 62 5.10 15.52 21.01
N ILE A 63 4.45 14.92 20.01
CA ILE A 63 4.35 13.45 19.88
C ILE A 63 5.73 12.83 19.61
N GLU A 64 6.53 13.43 18.73
CA GLU A 64 7.89 12.98 18.43
C GLU A 64 8.80 13.13 19.66
N GLY A 65 8.67 14.22 20.42
CA GLY A 65 9.34 14.43 21.70
C GLY A 65 8.99 13.35 22.73
N PHE A 66 7.71 13.10 22.94
CA PHE A 66 7.24 12.00 23.81
C PHE A 66 7.78 10.63 23.40
N VAL A 67 7.75 10.32 22.11
CA VAL A 67 8.26 9.05 21.59
C VAL A 67 9.78 8.94 21.74
N SER A 68 10.51 10.04 21.53
CA SER A 68 11.97 10.09 21.67
C SER A 68 12.41 9.84 23.12
N GLU A 69 11.83 10.56 24.08
CA GLU A 69 12.13 10.38 25.50
C GLU A 69 11.75 8.98 25.99
N ARG A 70 10.64 8.45 25.49
CA ARG A 70 10.22 7.11 25.85
C ARG A 70 11.13 6.01 25.27
N ARG A 71 11.76 6.24 24.11
CA ARG A 71 12.77 5.33 23.55
C ARG A 71 14.00 5.23 24.43
N ALA A 72 14.41 6.31 25.04
CA ALA A 72 15.55 6.34 25.97
C ALA A 72 15.31 5.49 27.21
N SER A 73 14.05 5.37 27.66
CA SER A 73 13.69 4.66 28.89
C SER A 73 13.06 3.26 28.70
N HIS A 74 12.54 2.93 27.52
CA HIS A 74 11.80 1.68 27.30
C HIS A 74 11.95 1.14 25.84
N ALA A 75 12.77 0.13 25.63
CA ALA A 75 13.10 -0.47 24.33
C ALA A 75 11.90 -1.04 23.53
N ARG A 76 10.73 -1.26 24.12
CA ARG A 76 9.58 -1.95 23.50
C ARG A 76 8.52 -1.06 22.88
N LEU A 77 8.60 0.26 22.99
CA LEU A 77 7.60 1.19 22.42
C LEU A 77 8.29 2.20 21.49
N ALA A 78 8.86 1.66 20.44
CA ALA A 78 9.80 2.35 19.57
C ALA A 78 9.16 3.10 18.39
N SER A 79 7.85 3.22 18.24
CA SER A 79 7.27 3.89 17.08
C SER A 79 6.06 4.76 17.39
N ALA A 80 5.96 5.90 16.69
CA ALA A 80 4.79 6.76 16.68
C ALA A 80 3.48 6.02 16.32
N ARG A 81 3.58 4.88 15.58
CA ARG A 81 2.43 4.02 15.28
C ARG A 81 1.71 3.47 16.51
N GLY A 82 2.41 3.28 17.64
CA GLY A 82 1.79 2.84 18.89
C GLY A 82 0.83 3.89 19.46
N VAL A 83 1.13 5.16 19.25
CA VAL A 83 0.34 6.31 19.75
C VAL A 83 -0.82 6.63 18.81
N GLU A 84 -0.75 6.22 17.54
CA GLU A 84 -1.72 6.61 16.50
C GLU A 84 -3.16 6.17 16.81
N VAL A 85 -3.34 5.06 17.50
CA VAL A 85 -4.67 4.58 17.93
C VAL A 85 -5.31 5.55 18.90
N LEU A 86 -4.55 6.00 19.90
CA LEU A 86 -4.97 7.00 20.87
C LEU A 86 -5.20 8.36 20.21
N LEU A 87 -4.27 8.81 19.38
CA LEU A 87 -4.41 10.07 18.65
C LEU A 87 -5.60 10.08 17.71
N GLY A 88 -5.87 8.97 17.03
CA GLY A 88 -7.05 8.81 16.18
C GLY A 88 -8.36 8.94 16.96
N TYR A 89 -8.41 8.39 18.17
CA TYR A 89 -9.55 8.56 19.07
C TYR A 89 -9.69 10.03 19.54
N LEU A 90 -8.61 10.64 20.02
CA LEU A 90 -8.63 12.02 20.53
C LEU A 90 -8.97 13.04 19.42
N ARG A 91 -8.53 12.82 18.20
CA ARG A 91 -8.92 13.61 17.01
C ARG A 91 -10.40 13.44 16.70
N GLY A 92 -10.91 12.22 16.80
CA GLY A 92 -12.34 11.94 16.61
C GLY A 92 -13.23 12.63 17.65
N CYS A 93 -12.69 12.87 18.86
CA CYS A 93 -13.36 13.67 19.92
C CYS A 93 -13.11 15.19 19.78
N GLY A 94 -12.37 15.65 18.79
CA GLY A 94 -11.99 17.06 18.65
C GLY A 94 -11.00 17.58 19.71
N ALA A 95 -10.44 16.70 20.55
CA ALA A 95 -9.55 17.07 21.64
C ALA A 95 -8.12 17.42 21.18
N VAL A 96 -7.69 16.83 20.08
CA VAL A 96 -6.36 17.02 19.48
C VAL A 96 -6.53 17.49 18.05
N PRO A 97 -5.69 18.41 17.55
CA PRO A 97 -5.76 18.90 16.18
C PRO A 97 -5.74 17.76 15.16
N SER A 98 -6.43 17.94 14.03
CA SER A 98 -6.41 16.96 12.94
C SER A 98 -4.97 16.71 12.46
N ALA A 99 -4.71 15.55 11.90
CA ALA A 99 -3.37 15.15 11.44
C ALA A 99 -2.75 16.09 10.38
N GLY A 100 -3.54 17.04 9.85
CA GLY A 100 -3.13 18.08 8.92
C GLY A 100 -2.91 19.45 9.57
N SER A 101 -3.19 19.61 10.88
CA SER A 101 -2.84 20.86 11.57
C SER A 101 -1.32 20.88 11.79
N ARG A 102 -0.61 21.45 10.83
CA ARG A 102 0.84 21.59 10.86
C ARG A 102 1.25 22.77 11.75
N ASP A 103 2.41 22.65 12.38
CA ASP A 103 3.26 23.82 12.66
C ASP A 103 3.31 24.69 11.40
N ALA A 104 3.46 26.01 11.52
CA ALA A 104 3.44 26.89 10.36
C ALA A 104 4.17 26.20 9.20
N PRO A 105 3.54 26.02 8.03
CA PRO A 105 4.12 25.18 6.99
C PRO A 105 5.46 25.80 6.60
N THR A 106 6.53 24.99 6.60
CA THR A 106 7.77 25.42 5.96
C THR A 106 7.45 25.77 4.51
N PRO A 107 8.19 26.69 3.87
CA PRO A 107 7.99 27.02 2.46
C PRO A 107 7.87 25.76 1.57
N ALA A 108 8.73 24.77 1.81
CA ALA A 108 8.65 23.47 1.14
C ALA A 108 7.35 22.70 1.45
N GLY A 109 6.90 22.77 2.70
CA GLY A 109 5.65 22.13 3.13
C GLY A 109 4.43 22.76 2.46
N ALA A 110 4.33 24.08 2.41
CA ALA A 110 3.27 24.82 1.74
C ALA A 110 3.24 24.54 0.23
N LEU A 111 4.42 24.51 -0.39
CA LEU A 111 4.59 24.19 -1.81
C LEU A 111 4.12 22.76 -2.13
N LEU A 112 4.46 21.78 -1.27
CA LEU A 112 4.02 20.40 -1.43
C LEU A 112 2.51 20.23 -1.29
N GLU A 113 1.84 21.04 -0.47
CA GLU A 113 0.37 21.04 -0.36
C GLU A 113 -0.27 21.57 -1.65
N ARG A 114 0.19 22.73 -2.14
CA ARG A 114 -0.26 23.29 -3.42
C ARG A 114 -0.04 22.30 -4.57
N TYR A 115 1.12 21.62 -4.59
CA TYR A 115 1.40 20.58 -5.58
C TYR A 115 0.48 19.39 -5.47
N ALA A 116 0.19 18.91 -4.26
CA ALA A 116 -0.77 17.83 -4.05
C ALA A 116 -2.18 18.18 -4.54
N ASP A 117 -2.63 19.40 -4.26
CA ASP A 117 -3.94 19.92 -4.71
C ASP A 117 -3.98 20.05 -6.24
N TYR A 118 -2.92 20.59 -6.85
CA TYR A 118 -2.78 20.61 -8.32
C TYR A 118 -2.91 19.22 -8.93
N LEU A 119 -2.20 18.23 -8.38
CA LEU A 119 -2.24 16.86 -8.88
C LEU A 119 -3.62 16.21 -8.70
N LEU A 120 -4.29 16.45 -7.58
CA LEU A 120 -5.61 15.90 -7.27
C LEU A 120 -6.70 16.55 -8.11
N PHE A 121 -6.80 17.89 -8.08
CA PHE A 121 -7.96 18.62 -8.60
C PHE A 121 -7.77 19.07 -10.03
N ARG A 122 -6.57 19.51 -10.42
CA ARG A 122 -6.31 19.96 -11.80
C ARG A 122 -5.91 18.81 -12.74
N ARG A 123 -5.15 17.84 -12.23
CA ARG A 123 -4.67 16.68 -13.02
C ARG A 123 -5.56 15.44 -12.84
N GLY A 124 -6.50 15.43 -11.90
CA GLY A 124 -7.39 14.29 -11.64
C GLY A 124 -6.68 12.99 -11.25
N LEU A 125 -5.49 13.07 -10.65
CA LEU A 125 -4.71 11.88 -10.31
C LEU A 125 -5.24 11.19 -9.05
N SER A 126 -5.08 9.87 -8.98
CA SER A 126 -5.44 9.11 -7.79
C SER A 126 -4.57 9.51 -6.58
N ARG A 127 -5.13 9.45 -5.38
CA ARG A 127 -4.40 9.75 -4.12
C ARG A 127 -3.10 8.97 -3.97
N GLU A 128 -3.06 7.73 -4.45
CA GLU A 128 -1.83 6.90 -4.41
C GLU A 128 -0.75 7.42 -5.37
N THR A 129 -1.15 7.83 -6.58
CA THR A 129 -0.24 8.47 -7.54
C THR A 129 0.29 9.79 -6.99
N VAL A 130 -0.60 10.62 -6.42
CA VAL A 130 -0.23 11.89 -5.78
C VAL A 130 0.77 11.65 -4.66
N ARG A 131 0.54 10.66 -3.79
CA ARG A 131 1.47 10.28 -2.72
C ARG A 131 2.87 9.96 -3.27
N GLY A 132 2.94 9.16 -4.35
CA GLY A 132 4.21 8.83 -5.01
C GLY A 132 4.94 10.08 -5.54
N TYR A 133 4.22 10.97 -6.21
CA TYR A 133 4.77 12.22 -6.75
C TYR A 133 5.21 13.17 -5.64
N CYS A 134 4.40 13.34 -4.60
CA CYS A 134 4.76 14.16 -3.44
C CYS A 134 5.95 13.60 -2.64
N ASN A 135 6.15 12.28 -2.61
CA ASN A 135 7.34 11.71 -1.99
C ASN A 135 8.62 12.05 -2.78
N THR A 136 8.57 11.98 -4.11
CA THR A 136 9.67 12.42 -4.97
C THR A 136 9.94 13.91 -4.80
N ALA A 137 8.88 14.73 -4.83
CA ALA A 137 8.98 16.18 -4.65
C ALA A 137 9.59 16.54 -3.29
N ARG A 138 9.14 15.89 -2.22
CA ARG A 138 9.66 16.11 -0.86
C ARG A 138 11.15 15.79 -0.76
N ALA A 139 11.59 14.66 -1.35
CA ALA A 139 13.00 14.29 -1.34
C ALA A 139 13.86 15.30 -2.10
N PHE A 140 13.37 15.81 -3.23
CA PHE A 140 14.06 16.81 -4.02
C PHE A 140 14.12 18.18 -3.32
N LEU A 141 13.00 18.66 -2.78
CA LEU A 141 12.91 19.96 -2.10
C LEU A 141 13.72 19.96 -0.81
N ALA A 142 13.80 18.85 -0.09
CA ALA A 142 14.59 18.74 1.14
C ALA A 142 16.11 18.93 0.90
N GLU A 143 16.61 18.67 -0.31
CA GLU A 143 18.01 18.96 -0.68
C GLU A 143 18.22 20.42 -1.11
N ARG A 144 17.15 21.21 -1.22
CA ARG A 144 17.14 22.62 -1.63
C ARG A 144 16.69 23.57 -0.53
N GLU A 145 16.35 23.02 0.62
CA GLU A 145 15.99 23.78 1.81
C GLU A 145 17.28 24.13 2.55
N ASP A 146 17.52 25.43 2.78
CA ASP A 146 18.68 25.92 3.52
C ASP A 146 18.48 25.81 5.05
N ALA A 147 19.47 26.25 5.80
CA ALA A 147 19.41 26.26 7.27
C ALA A 147 18.31 27.18 7.85
N CYS A 148 17.83 28.14 7.05
CA CYS A 148 16.72 29.05 7.39
C CYS A 148 15.37 28.53 6.92
N CYS A 149 15.31 27.32 6.35
CA CYS A 149 14.13 26.72 5.74
C CYS A 149 13.63 27.47 4.48
N GLU A 150 14.47 28.26 3.82
CA GLU A 150 14.17 28.87 2.54
C GLU A 150 14.50 27.92 1.38
N LEU A 151 13.75 28.02 0.29
CA LEU A 151 13.93 27.16 -0.89
C LEU A 151 14.79 27.87 -1.94
N ALA A 152 16.01 27.39 -2.14
CA ALA A 152 16.90 27.85 -3.19
C ALA A 152 16.49 27.26 -4.56
N LEU A 153 15.44 27.82 -5.18
CA LEU A 153 14.95 27.41 -6.50
C LEU A 153 15.52 28.27 -7.64
N GLU A 154 15.97 29.48 -7.37
CA GLU A 154 16.48 30.42 -8.36
C GLU A 154 17.78 29.93 -9.01
N GLU A 155 18.61 29.21 -8.26
CA GLU A 155 19.87 28.62 -8.71
C GLU A 155 19.69 27.27 -9.43
N LEU A 156 18.44 26.83 -9.59
CA LEU A 156 18.17 25.52 -10.17
C LEU A 156 18.43 25.52 -11.67
N ASP A 157 19.40 24.71 -12.10
CA ASP A 157 19.77 24.50 -13.49
C ASP A 157 19.68 23.03 -13.92
N SER A 158 19.94 22.79 -15.18
CA SER A 158 19.94 21.43 -15.77
C SER A 158 21.02 20.52 -15.17
N ALA A 159 22.15 21.07 -14.75
CA ALA A 159 23.26 20.31 -14.16
C ALA A 159 22.87 19.79 -12.78
N ALA A 160 22.30 20.65 -11.93
CA ALA A 160 21.82 20.31 -10.59
C ALA A 160 20.69 19.25 -10.63
N ILE A 161 19.81 19.33 -11.64
CA ILE A 161 18.74 18.31 -11.85
C ILE A 161 19.34 16.95 -12.21
N ASN A 162 20.31 16.95 -13.15
CA ASN A 162 20.95 15.70 -13.58
C ASN A 162 21.76 15.07 -12.45
N GLU A 163 22.48 15.86 -11.67
CA GLU A 163 23.23 15.39 -10.50
C GLU A 163 22.31 14.74 -9.46
N TYR A 164 21.19 15.41 -9.12
CA TYR A 164 20.17 14.81 -8.24
C TYR A 164 19.66 13.48 -8.78
N LEU A 165 19.32 13.41 -10.07
CA LEU A 165 18.80 12.18 -10.69
C LEU A 165 19.82 11.06 -10.67
N LEU A 166 21.09 11.32 -10.92
CA LEU A 166 22.17 10.33 -10.85
C LEU A 166 22.30 9.78 -9.43
N ARG A 167 22.34 10.64 -8.41
CA ARG A 167 22.40 10.23 -6.99
C ARG A 167 21.16 9.45 -6.57
N ALA A 168 19.96 9.94 -6.90
CA ALA A 168 18.70 9.32 -6.52
C ALA A 168 18.47 7.97 -7.22
N SER A 169 18.95 7.83 -8.46
CA SER A 169 18.79 6.61 -9.27
C SER A 169 19.82 5.53 -8.95
N ALA A 170 21.01 5.89 -8.46
CA ALA A 170 22.11 4.96 -8.18
C ALA A 170 21.74 3.85 -7.17
N ARG A 171 20.78 4.13 -6.29
CA ARG A 171 20.38 3.25 -5.17
C ARG A 171 19.09 2.48 -5.43
N VAL A 172 18.48 2.63 -6.62
CA VAL A 172 17.16 2.06 -6.92
C VAL A 172 17.16 1.31 -8.25
N GLY A 173 16.22 0.37 -8.38
CA GLY A 173 16.03 -0.32 -9.66
C GLY A 173 15.38 0.56 -10.74
N VAL A 174 15.50 0.15 -12.01
CA VAL A 174 15.04 0.90 -13.21
C VAL A 174 13.58 1.40 -13.10
N CYS A 175 12.68 0.59 -12.52
CA CYS A 175 11.27 1.00 -12.35
C CYS A 175 11.12 2.16 -11.35
N SER A 176 11.88 2.15 -10.27
CA SER A 176 11.88 3.22 -9.27
C SER A 176 12.55 4.48 -9.81
N ALA A 177 13.66 4.34 -10.55
CA ALA A 177 14.31 5.45 -11.24
C ALA A 177 13.34 6.15 -12.21
N LYS A 178 12.56 5.36 -12.98
CA LYS A 178 11.53 5.90 -13.87
C LYS A 178 10.44 6.67 -13.10
N ALA A 179 10.02 6.17 -11.93
CA ALA A 179 9.04 6.86 -11.09
C ALA A 179 9.60 8.19 -10.56
N ILE A 180 10.87 8.23 -10.13
CA ILE A 180 11.57 9.44 -9.70
C ILE A 180 11.61 10.47 -10.85
N VAL A 181 12.06 10.05 -12.02
CA VAL A 181 12.13 10.91 -13.22
C VAL A 181 10.76 11.48 -13.58
N THR A 182 9.71 10.64 -13.57
CA THR A 182 8.34 11.08 -13.88
C THR A 182 7.80 12.06 -12.83
N GLY A 183 8.04 11.78 -11.55
CA GLY A 183 7.63 12.64 -10.44
C GLY A 183 8.35 13.97 -10.46
N LEU A 184 9.68 13.97 -10.70
CA LEU A 184 10.48 15.20 -10.78
C LEU A 184 10.06 16.06 -11.97
N ARG A 185 9.89 15.47 -13.16
CA ARG A 185 9.39 16.20 -14.33
C ARG A 185 8.03 16.85 -14.08
N SER A 186 7.15 16.16 -13.36
CA SER A 186 5.85 16.70 -12.98
C SER A 186 5.97 17.87 -11.99
N LEU A 187 6.89 17.78 -11.03
CA LEU A 187 7.17 18.86 -10.08
C LEU A 187 7.71 20.09 -10.80
N LEU A 188 8.74 19.94 -11.65
CA LEU A 188 9.35 21.06 -12.39
C LEU A 188 8.33 21.80 -13.25
N ARG A 189 7.43 21.09 -13.93
CA ARG A 189 6.31 21.72 -14.66
C ARG A 189 5.35 22.50 -13.76
N PHE A 190 5.09 21.98 -12.57
CA PHE A 190 4.27 22.68 -11.60
C PHE A 190 4.98 23.94 -11.08
N LEU A 191 6.26 23.86 -10.75
CA LEU A 191 7.05 25.03 -10.31
C LEU A 191 7.08 26.13 -11.38
N GLN A 192 7.23 25.77 -12.65
CA GLN A 192 7.16 26.72 -13.76
C GLN A 192 5.77 27.33 -13.89
N LEU A 193 4.69 26.51 -13.79
CA LEU A 193 3.31 26.99 -13.84
C LEU A 193 2.98 28.00 -12.72
N GLU A 194 3.59 27.81 -11.55
CA GLU A 194 3.46 28.69 -10.39
C GLU A 194 4.35 29.95 -10.47
N GLY A 195 5.15 30.08 -11.52
CA GLY A 195 6.07 31.21 -11.69
C GLY A 195 7.29 31.17 -10.79
N LEU A 196 7.59 29.99 -10.19
CA LEU A 196 8.76 29.80 -9.32
C LEU A 196 10.02 29.41 -10.11
N LEU A 197 9.89 29.14 -11.40
CA LEU A 197 10.97 28.87 -12.36
C LEU A 197 10.68 29.62 -13.66
N ASP A 198 11.64 30.39 -14.13
CA ASP A 198 11.53 31.14 -15.38
C ASP A 198 11.75 30.28 -16.63
N ARG A 199 12.35 29.08 -16.47
CA ARG A 199 12.71 28.18 -17.58
C ARG A 199 12.02 26.85 -17.46
N ASP A 200 11.71 26.22 -18.60
CA ASP A 200 11.19 24.83 -18.63
C ASP A 200 12.32 23.81 -18.37
N LEU A 201 12.66 23.64 -17.10
CA LEU A 201 13.65 22.64 -16.68
C LEU A 201 13.12 21.20 -16.75
N ALA A 202 11.82 20.99 -16.99
CA ALA A 202 11.26 19.66 -17.15
C ALA A 202 11.76 18.98 -18.44
N VAL A 203 12.18 19.75 -19.44
CA VAL A 203 12.79 19.24 -20.69
C VAL A 203 14.17 18.66 -20.43
N ALA A 204 14.94 19.23 -19.49
CA ALA A 204 16.27 18.74 -19.11
C ALA A 204 16.26 17.39 -18.40
N VAL A 205 15.09 16.95 -17.90
CA VAL A 205 14.97 15.66 -17.20
C VAL A 205 15.07 14.51 -18.21
N PRO A 206 16.13 13.66 -18.17
CA PRO A 206 16.33 12.59 -19.12
C PRO A 206 15.26 11.51 -19.01
N SER A 207 15.01 10.80 -20.11
CA SER A 207 14.12 9.63 -20.10
C SER A 207 14.88 8.38 -19.68
N VAL A 208 14.29 7.59 -18.77
CA VAL A 208 14.84 6.29 -18.41
C VAL A 208 14.40 5.27 -19.47
N ALA A 209 15.33 4.75 -20.22
CA ALA A 209 15.07 3.70 -21.20
C ALA A 209 14.55 2.44 -20.52
N LYS A 210 13.44 1.93 -21.00
CA LYS A 210 12.90 0.63 -20.59
C LYS A 210 12.44 -0.11 -21.82
N TRP A 211 13.16 -1.14 -22.19
CA TRP A 211 12.73 -2.04 -23.24
C TRP A 211 11.51 -2.83 -22.76
N ARG A 212 10.35 -2.44 -23.22
CA ARG A 212 9.05 -2.96 -22.75
C ARG A 212 8.94 -4.49 -22.81
N LEU A 213 9.63 -5.13 -23.71
CA LEU A 213 9.55 -6.57 -23.97
C LEU A 213 10.89 -7.29 -23.77
N ALA A 214 11.86 -6.69 -23.09
CA ALA A 214 13.20 -7.25 -22.95
C ALA A 214 13.26 -8.54 -22.11
N SER A 215 12.30 -8.77 -21.20
CA SER A 215 12.31 -9.94 -20.33
C SER A 215 11.10 -10.85 -20.58
N LEU A 216 11.32 -12.16 -20.51
CA LEU A 216 10.24 -13.14 -20.47
C LEU A 216 9.40 -12.95 -19.21
N VAL A 217 8.11 -13.23 -19.31
CA VAL A 217 7.21 -13.27 -18.17
C VAL A 217 7.66 -14.38 -17.23
N LYS A 218 8.05 -13.99 -16.02
CA LYS A 218 8.50 -14.96 -15.00
C LYS A 218 7.29 -15.49 -14.25
N ALA A 219 6.58 -16.50 -14.77
CA ALA A 219 5.55 -17.22 -14.05
C ALA A 219 6.17 -18.20 -13.04
N LEU A 220 5.42 -18.54 -11.99
CA LEU A 220 5.72 -19.70 -11.15
C LEU A 220 5.22 -20.96 -11.82
N ASP A 221 5.93 -22.07 -11.64
CA ASP A 221 5.41 -23.38 -12.04
C ASP A 221 4.28 -23.86 -11.10
N ALA A 222 3.56 -24.89 -11.52
CA ALA A 222 2.41 -25.40 -10.78
C ALA A 222 2.81 -25.94 -9.39
N SER A 223 3.96 -26.58 -9.28
CA SER A 223 4.47 -27.13 -8.02
C SER A 223 4.81 -26.03 -7.03
N SER A 224 5.41 -24.94 -7.47
CA SER A 224 5.68 -23.76 -6.65
C SER A 224 4.40 -23.09 -6.16
N VAL A 225 3.35 -23.02 -7.00
CA VAL A 225 2.04 -22.50 -6.58
C VAL A 225 1.42 -23.40 -5.52
N ALA A 226 1.45 -24.72 -5.71
CA ALA A 226 0.93 -25.69 -4.75
C ALA A 226 1.65 -25.54 -3.39
N ARG A 227 2.99 -25.55 -3.38
CA ARG A 227 3.80 -25.31 -2.16
C ARG A 227 3.46 -24.01 -1.46
N LEU A 228 3.21 -22.96 -2.22
CA LEU A 228 2.86 -21.64 -1.67
C LEU A 228 1.49 -21.69 -0.98
N LEU A 229 0.51 -22.37 -1.55
CA LEU A 229 -0.83 -22.57 -0.97
C LEU A 229 -0.77 -23.49 0.26
N ASP A 230 -0.03 -24.59 0.19
CA ASP A 230 0.12 -25.59 1.26
C ASP A 230 0.89 -25.02 2.46
N SER A 231 1.70 -23.96 2.25
CA SER A 231 2.38 -23.26 3.33
C SER A 231 1.44 -22.55 4.30
N CYS A 232 0.13 -22.44 3.99
CA CYS A 232 -0.85 -21.78 4.81
C CYS A 232 -1.46 -22.76 5.83
N ASP A 233 -1.23 -22.50 7.13
CA ASP A 233 -1.87 -23.24 8.21
C ASP A 233 -3.36 -22.87 8.31
N ARG A 234 -4.22 -23.64 7.64
CA ARG A 234 -5.66 -23.43 7.58
C ARG A 234 -6.39 -23.72 8.92
N GLN A 235 -5.70 -24.16 9.94
CA GLN A 235 -6.27 -24.25 11.29
C GLN A 235 -6.30 -22.89 11.99
N THR A 236 -5.49 -21.94 11.53
CA THR A 236 -5.46 -20.58 12.08
C THR A 236 -6.28 -19.61 11.26
N ALA A 237 -6.87 -18.60 11.91
CA ALA A 237 -7.59 -17.51 11.23
C ALA A 237 -6.72 -16.79 10.18
N VAL A 238 -5.45 -16.54 10.50
CA VAL A 238 -4.50 -15.89 9.58
C VAL A 238 -4.22 -16.79 8.38
N GLY A 239 -4.03 -18.08 8.60
CA GLY A 239 -3.74 -19.03 7.52
C GLY A 239 -4.93 -19.23 6.58
N ARG A 240 -6.18 -19.32 7.09
CA ARG A 240 -7.39 -19.34 6.24
C ARG A 240 -7.51 -18.09 5.38
N ARG A 241 -7.29 -16.92 5.98
CA ARG A 241 -7.30 -15.66 5.25
C ARG A 241 -6.24 -15.61 4.15
N ASP A 242 -5.00 -15.92 4.52
CA ASP A 242 -3.85 -15.82 3.62
C ASP A 242 -4.00 -16.85 2.47
N PHE A 243 -4.55 -18.04 2.73
CA PHE A 243 -4.89 -19.07 1.72
C PHE A 243 -5.91 -18.54 0.70
N ALA A 244 -7.04 -17.98 1.17
CA ALA A 244 -8.06 -17.42 0.28
C ALA A 244 -7.51 -16.26 -0.57
N ILE A 245 -6.68 -15.39 0.01
CA ILE A 245 -6.01 -14.30 -0.71
C ILE A 245 -5.09 -14.86 -1.81
N LEU A 246 -4.29 -15.87 -1.50
CA LEU A 246 -3.36 -16.48 -2.46
C LEU A 246 -4.09 -17.18 -3.60
N LEU A 247 -5.23 -17.83 -3.32
CA LEU A 247 -6.09 -18.42 -4.37
C LEU A 247 -6.66 -17.36 -5.31
N LEU A 248 -7.20 -16.25 -4.78
CA LEU A 248 -7.69 -15.15 -5.60
C LEU A 248 -6.60 -14.57 -6.52
N LEU A 249 -5.37 -14.44 -6.00
CA LEU A 249 -4.25 -13.92 -6.76
C LEU A 249 -3.75 -14.91 -7.82
N SER A 250 -3.72 -16.22 -7.53
CA SER A 250 -3.14 -17.24 -8.40
C SER A 250 -4.15 -17.86 -9.39
N ARG A 251 -5.44 -17.94 -9.02
CA ARG A 251 -6.50 -18.50 -9.90
C ARG A 251 -7.14 -17.43 -10.78
N LEU A 252 -7.58 -16.33 -10.18
CA LEU A 252 -8.27 -15.24 -10.89
C LEU A 252 -7.32 -14.11 -11.32
N GLY A 253 -6.07 -14.16 -10.92
CA GLY A 253 -5.10 -13.13 -11.26
C GLY A 253 -5.50 -11.73 -10.79
N LEU A 254 -6.24 -11.61 -9.69
CA LEU A 254 -6.67 -10.30 -9.16
C LEU A 254 -5.48 -9.43 -8.77
N ARG A 255 -5.65 -8.11 -8.89
CA ARG A 255 -4.67 -7.16 -8.34
C ARG A 255 -4.84 -7.07 -6.83
N ILE A 256 -3.75 -6.83 -6.09
CA ILE A 256 -3.81 -6.67 -4.62
C ILE A 256 -4.81 -5.59 -4.18
N GLY A 257 -4.93 -4.51 -4.93
CA GLY A 257 -5.92 -3.47 -4.66
C GLY A 257 -7.36 -3.95 -4.81
N GLU A 258 -7.63 -4.81 -5.78
CA GLU A 258 -8.94 -5.43 -6.02
C GLU A 258 -9.29 -6.39 -4.87
N VAL A 259 -8.34 -7.24 -4.47
CA VAL A 259 -8.53 -8.17 -3.32
C VAL A 259 -8.73 -7.41 -2.01
N ALA A 260 -7.96 -6.34 -1.77
CA ALA A 260 -8.08 -5.53 -0.56
C ALA A 260 -9.42 -4.76 -0.48
N ALA A 261 -9.95 -4.35 -1.65
CA ALA A 261 -11.20 -3.60 -1.75
C ALA A 261 -12.46 -4.48 -1.77
N LEU A 262 -12.31 -5.81 -1.87
CA LEU A 262 -13.42 -6.75 -1.97
C LEU A 262 -14.34 -6.68 -0.76
N ARG A 263 -15.65 -6.56 -1.02
CA ARG A 263 -16.69 -6.45 0.00
C ARG A 263 -17.59 -7.69 0.03
N LEU A 264 -18.31 -7.88 1.12
CA LEU A 264 -19.23 -9.02 1.29
C LEU A 264 -20.34 -9.03 0.21
N GLU A 265 -20.81 -7.85 -0.18
CA GLU A 265 -21.82 -7.65 -1.24
C GLU A 265 -21.29 -7.90 -2.66
N ASP A 266 -19.99 -8.05 -2.82
CA ASP A 266 -19.37 -8.35 -4.11
C ASP A 266 -19.37 -9.87 -4.43
N LEU A 267 -19.81 -10.72 -3.50
CA LEU A 267 -19.86 -12.17 -3.64
C LEU A 267 -21.29 -12.63 -3.92
N ASP A 268 -21.57 -13.01 -5.15
CA ASP A 268 -22.84 -13.62 -5.54
C ASP A 268 -22.73 -15.16 -5.42
N TRP A 269 -23.09 -15.66 -4.25
CA TRP A 269 -23.03 -17.10 -3.95
C TRP A 269 -24.00 -17.94 -4.77
N ARG A 270 -25.14 -17.36 -5.17
CA ARG A 270 -26.16 -18.05 -5.97
C ARG A 270 -25.77 -18.09 -7.44
N GLY A 271 -25.28 -16.98 -7.95
CA GLY A 271 -24.81 -16.87 -9.33
C GLY A 271 -23.43 -17.50 -9.54
N GLY A 272 -22.70 -17.83 -8.46
CA GLY A 272 -21.32 -18.31 -8.56
C GLY A 272 -20.39 -17.27 -9.15
N GLU A 273 -20.58 -15.99 -8.82
CA GLU A 273 -19.85 -14.86 -9.38
C GLU A 273 -19.22 -13.97 -8.31
N ILE A 274 -18.16 -13.27 -8.69
CA ILE A 274 -17.50 -12.26 -7.91
C ILE A 274 -17.43 -10.93 -8.68
N VAL A 275 -17.86 -9.84 -8.05
CA VAL A 275 -17.75 -8.50 -8.62
C VAL A 275 -16.42 -7.88 -8.22
N VAL A 276 -15.59 -7.57 -9.20
CA VAL A 276 -14.26 -6.98 -8.97
C VAL A 276 -14.26 -5.53 -9.43
N ARG A 277 -13.95 -4.61 -8.51
CA ARG A 277 -13.90 -3.18 -8.81
C ARG A 277 -12.48 -2.75 -9.17
N GLY A 278 -12.29 -2.33 -10.43
CA GLY A 278 -11.05 -1.80 -10.95
C GLY A 278 -10.85 -0.30 -10.67
N LYS A 279 -9.80 0.28 -11.21
CA LYS A 279 -9.56 1.73 -11.19
C LYS A 279 -10.69 2.44 -11.96
N GLY A 280 -11.45 3.30 -11.28
CA GLY A 280 -12.60 4.04 -11.84
C GLY A 280 -13.95 3.45 -11.45
N SER A 281 -14.04 2.64 -10.39
CA SER A 281 -15.28 2.13 -9.75
C SER A 281 -16.21 1.28 -10.63
N ARG A 282 -15.81 0.91 -11.84
CA ARG A 282 -16.58 -0.03 -12.67
C ARG A 282 -16.39 -1.44 -12.08
N GLY A 283 -17.50 -2.09 -11.71
CA GLY A 283 -17.54 -3.48 -11.29
C GLY A 283 -17.61 -4.40 -12.50
N GLU A 284 -16.70 -5.34 -12.59
CA GLU A 284 -16.71 -6.41 -13.59
C GLU A 284 -17.01 -7.73 -12.89
N ARG A 285 -17.90 -8.54 -13.48
CA ARG A 285 -18.27 -9.85 -12.97
C ARG A 285 -17.30 -10.89 -13.49
N LEU A 286 -16.85 -11.76 -12.61
CA LEU A 286 -16.04 -12.93 -12.95
C LEU A 286 -16.69 -14.17 -12.34
N PRO A 287 -16.56 -15.34 -12.98
CA PRO A 287 -16.95 -16.59 -12.35
C PRO A 287 -16.11 -16.81 -11.09
N LEU A 288 -16.73 -17.31 -10.03
CA LEU A 288 -16.09 -17.67 -8.77
C LEU A 288 -15.83 -19.18 -8.76
N PRO A 289 -14.59 -19.65 -8.99
CA PRO A 289 -14.26 -21.07 -8.93
C PRO A 289 -14.60 -21.66 -7.56
N VAL A 290 -15.02 -22.91 -7.53
CA VAL A 290 -15.47 -23.60 -6.31
C VAL A 290 -14.40 -23.58 -5.23
N ASP A 291 -13.14 -23.88 -5.58
CA ASP A 291 -12.01 -23.89 -4.65
C ASP A 291 -11.74 -22.50 -4.02
N VAL A 292 -11.93 -21.44 -4.79
CA VAL A 292 -11.82 -20.03 -4.31
C VAL A 292 -12.99 -19.70 -3.40
N GLY A 293 -14.22 -20.08 -3.80
CA GLY A 293 -15.43 -19.88 -3.02
C GLY A 293 -15.35 -20.55 -1.65
N GLU A 294 -14.97 -21.83 -1.62
CA GLU A 294 -14.78 -22.60 -0.38
C GLU A 294 -13.71 -21.97 0.55
N ALA A 295 -12.61 -21.51 -0.02
CA ALA A 295 -11.57 -20.83 0.77
C ALA A 295 -12.07 -19.53 1.38
N ILE A 296 -12.87 -18.74 0.64
CA ILE A 296 -13.49 -17.51 1.16
C ILE A 296 -14.50 -17.86 2.26
N VAL A 297 -15.35 -18.88 2.06
CA VAL A 297 -16.30 -19.34 3.10
C VAL A 297 -15.57 -19.77 4.37
N GLY A 298 -14.50 -20.58 4.22
CA GLY A 298 -13.69 -21.01 5.36
C GLY A 298 -13.08 -19.85 6.14
N TRP A 299 -12.66 -18.77 5.44
CA TRP A 299 -12.22 -17.54 6.10
C TRP A 299 -13.39 -16.81 6.78
N LEU A 300 -14.52 -16.62 6.08
CA LEU A 300 -15.65 -15.83 6.59
C LEU A 300 -16.28 -16.48 7.83
N ARG A 301 -16.44 -17.81 7.82
CA ARG A 301 -17.10 -18.55 8.88
C ARG A 301 -16.19 -18.78 10.09
N ASP A 302 -14.96 -19.22 9.86
CA ASP A 302 -14.10 -19.76 10.91
C ASP A 302 -12.84 -18.93 11.18
N GLY A 303 -12.66 -17.79 10.49
CA GLY A 303 -11.45 -16.98 10.61
C GLY A 303 -11.69 -15.49 10.75
N ARG A 304 -12.72 -14.95 10.08
CA ARG A 304 -12.98 -13.52 10.06
C ARG A 304 -13.54 -13.05 11.40
N PRO A 305 -12.90 -12.07 12.06
CA PRO A 305 -13.45 -11.50 13.28
C PRO A 305 -14.81 -10.84 13.04
N ALA A 306 -15.70 -10.92 14.01
CA ALA A 306 -16.93 -10.13 14.01
C ALA A 306 -16.59 -8.64 14.05
N CYS A 307 -17.00 -7.90 13.03
CA CYS A 307 -16.80 -6.46 12.93
C CYS A 307 -17.86 -5.83 12.01
N GLU A 308 -18.14 -4.56 12.21
CA GLU A 308 -19.12 -3.79 11.41
C GLU A 308 -18.66 -3.57 9.95
N GLY A 309 -17.36 -3.68 9.69
CA GLY A 309 -16.78 -3.44 8.36
C GLY A 309 -17.23 -4.47 7.33
N ARG A 310 -17.57 -4.02 6.12
CA ARG A 310 -18.08 -4.84 5.02
C ARG A 310 -16.97 -5.46 4.15
N PHE A 311 -15.68 -5.26 4.46
CA PHE A 311 -14.59 -5.88 3.72
C PHE A 311 -14.53 -7.39 3.92
N VAL A 312 -14.33 -8.15 2.84
CA VAL A 312 -14.12 -9.60 2.92
C VAL A 312 -12.86 -9.89 3.74
N PHE A 313 -11.74 -9.25 3.38
CA PHE A 313 -10.47 -9.46 4.07
C PHE A 313 -10.15 -8.36 5.05
N THR A 314 -10.15 -8.74 6.32
CA THR A 314 -9.84 -7.86 7.44
C THR A 314 -8.55 -8.28 8.14
N ARG A 315 -8.05 -7.41 9.01
CA ARG A 315 -7.02 -7.78 9.96
C ARG A 315 -7.55 -8.86 10.91
N ALA A 316 -6.73 -9.88 11.18
CA ALA A 316 -7.06 -10.92 12.17
C ALA A 316 -6.84 -10.48 13.62
N ARG A 317 -6.26 -9.27 13.81
CA ARG A 317 -6.04 -8.64 15.12
C ARG A 317 -6.57 -7.21 15.07
N ALA A 318 -7.13 -6.78 16.17
CA ALA A 318 -7.65 -5.42 16.30
C ALA A 318 -6.61 -4.32 15.96
N PRO A 319 -7.05 -3.19 15.43
CA PRO A 319 -8.42 -2.90 15.01
C PRO A 319 -8.84 -3.69 13.79
N TYR A 320 -10.05 -4.26 13.79
CA TYR A 320 -10.57 -5.10 12.70
C TYR A 320 -11.01 -4.26 11.51
N GLN A 321 -10.04 -3.79 10.76
CA GLN A 321 -10.23 -2.99 9.56
C GLN A 321 -9.89 -3.79 8.32
N GLY A 322 -10.37 -3.35 7.15
CA GLY A 322 -9.96 -3.89 5.86
C GLY A 322 -8.44 -3.89 5.69
N LEU A 323 -7.92 -4.85 4.96
CA LEU A 323 -6.49 -4.90 4.68
C LEU A 323 -6.10 -3.79 3.71
N HIS A 324 -5.02 -3.08 4.02
CA HIS A 324 -4.42 -2.19 3.06
C HIS A 324 -3.72 -3.00 1.95
N PRO A 325 -3.74 -2.57 0.66
CA PRO A 325 -3.08 -3.30 -0.44
C PRO A 325 -1.64 -3.70 -0.16
N SER A 326 -0.84 -2.82 0.47
CA SER A 326 0.55 -3.14 0.83
C SER A 326 0.69 -4.30 1.81
N SER A 327 -0.34 -4.57 2.62
CA SER A 327 -0.35 -5.71 3.55
C SER A 327 -0.39 -7.05 2.81
N LEU A 328 -1.00 -7.08 1.60
CA LEU A 328 -1.07 -8.28 0.78
C LEU A 328 0.29 -8.65 0.17
N ASN A 329 1.16 -7.67 -0.09
CA ASN A 329 2.57 -7.96 -0.42
C ASN A 329 3.21 -8.82 0.69
N GLY A 330 3.00 -8.42 1.95
CA GLY A 330 3.49 -9.18 3.10
C GLY A 330 2.88 -10.58 3.23
N VAL A 331 1.62 -10.80 2.78
CA VAL A 331 1.02 -12.15 2.72
C VAL A 331 1.81 -13.03 1.76
N VAL A 332 2.04 -12.55 0.53
CA VAL A 332 2.77 -13.31 -0.50
C VAL A 332 4.21 -13.58 -0.07
N HIS A 333 4.94 -12.58 0.43
CA HIS A 333 6.34 -12.74 0.88
C HIS A 333 6.45 -13.74 2.05
N ARG A 334 5.55 -13.69 3.03
CA ARG A 334 5.53 -14.66 4.13
C ARG A 334 5.23 -16.08 3.64
N ALA A 335 4.33 -16.23 2.68
CA ALA A 335 4.03 -17.52 2.08
C ALA A 335 5.24 -18.08 1.32
N CYS A 336 5.94 -17.27 0.53
CA CYS A 336 7.19 -17.67 -0.14
C CYS A 336 8.24 -18.16 0.87
N ARG A 337 8.46 -17.42 1.97
CA ARG A 337 9.41 -17.83 3.00
C ARG A 337 9.04 -19.17 3.67
N ARG A 338 7.76 -19.35 4.02
CA ARG A 338 7.29 -20.63 4.59
C ARG A 338 7.42 -21.79 3.62
N ALA A 339 7.18 -21.55 2.32
CA ALA A 339 7.30 -22.55 1.28
C ALA A 339 8.75 -22.82 0.84
N GLY A 340 9.74 -22.10 1.36
CA GLY A 340 11.13 -22.20 0.91
C GLY A 340 11.31 -21.77 -0.56
N LEU A 341 10.53 -20.78 -1.02
CA LEU A 341 10.59 -20.23 -2.36
C LEU A 341 11.28 -18.87 -2.36
N PRO A 342 11.94 -18.48 -3.47
CA PRO A 342 12.40 -17.11 -3.65
C PRO A 342 11.25 -16.12 -3.45
N GLU A 343 11.52 -14.99 -2.80
CA GLU A 343 10.51 -13.96 -2.57
C GLU A 343 10.02 -13.36 -3.90
N VAL A 344 8.71 -13.41 -4.12
CA VAL A 344 8.06 -12.84 -5.29
C VAL A 344 6.96 -11.88 -4.87
N GLY A 345 6.70 -10.88 -5.71
CA GLY A 345 5.56 -9.98 -5.51
C GLY A 345 4.25 -10.57 -6.06
N PRO A 346 3.09 -10.02 -5.65
CA PRO A 346 1.76 -10.47 -6.11
C PRO A 346 1.57 -10.42 -7.63
N HIS A 347 2.23 -9.51 -8.32
CA HIS A 347 2.18 -9.47 -9.79
C HIS A 347 2.73 -10.75 -10.44
N ARG A 348 3.64 -11.46 -9.76
CA ARG A 348 4.13 -12.74 -10.24
C ARG A 348 3.00 -13.80 -10.24
N LEU A 349 2.13 -13.82 -9.22
CA LEU A 349 0.98 -14.71 -9.18
C LEU A 349 -0.03 -14.40 -10.29
N ARG A 350 -0.26 -13.11 -10.57
CA ARG A 350 -1.08 -12.69 -11.71
C ARG A 350 -0.49 -13.11 -13.05
N HIS A 351 0.82 -13.00 -13.23
CA HIS A 351 1.52 -13.51 -14.42
C HIS A 351 1.40 -15.03 -14.51
N THR A 352 1.44 -15.72 -13.37
CA THR A 352 1.24 -17.17 -13.32
C THR A 352 -0.17 -17.56 -13.77
N ALA A 353 -1.21 -16.88 -13.25
CA ALA A 353 -2.58 -17.10 -13.68
C ALA A 353 -2.75 -16.91 -15.21
N ALA A 354 -2.22 -15.80 -15.76
CA ALA A 354 -2.26 -15.57 -17.20
C ALA A 354 -1.56 -16.66 -18.01
N THR A 355 -0.38 -17.08 -17.59
CA THR A 355 0.38 -18.14 -18.28
C THR A 355 -0.34 -19.50 -18.18
N GLN A 356 -0.99 -19.81 -17.07
CA GLN A 356 -1.77 -21.03 -16.91
C GLN A 356 -3.00 -21.03 -17.82
N MET A 357 -3.71 -19.92 -17.95
CA MET A 357 -4.84 -19.77 -18.87
C MET A 357 -4.42 -20.01 -20.33
N LEU A 358 -3.30 -19.42 -20.78
CA LEU A 358 -2.74 -19.65 -22.11
C LEU A 358 -2.36 -21.11 -22.32
N ARG A 359 -1.72 -21.75 -21.35
CA ARG A 359 -1.37 -23.19 -21.42
C ARG A 359 -2.59 -24.10 -21.47
N ALA A 360 -3.71 -23.65 -20.91
CA ALA A 360 -5.00 -24.33 -21.00
C ALA A 360 -5.73 -24.06 -22.32
N GLY A 361 -5.14 -23.31 -23.26
CA GLY A 361 -5.69 -23.03 -24.58
C GLY A 361 -6.48 -21.73 -24.71
N ALA A 362 -6.54 -20.91 -23.67
CA ALA A 362 -7.19 -19.58 -23.77
C ALA A 362 -6.40 -18.65 -24.71
N SER A 363 -7.11 -17.89 -25.53
CA SER A 363 -6.51 -16.86 -26.37
C SER A 363 -5.99 -15.68 -25.55
N LEU A 364 -5.04 -14.90 -26.10
CA LEU A 364 -4.58 -13.67 -25.48
C LEU A 364 -5.72 -12.67 -25.20
N ARG A 365 -6.74 -12.64 -26.05
CA ARG A 365 -7.92 -11.81 -25.87
C ARG A 365 -8.71 -12.20 -24.63
N GLU A 366 -9.00 -13.48 -24.45
CA GLU A 366 -9.72 -14.02 -23.29
C GLU A 366 -8.92 -13.80 -22.01
N VAL A 367 -7.61 -14.06 -22.03
CA VAL A 367 -6.73 -13.74 -20.90
C VAL A 367 -6.77 -12.23 -20.57
N GLY A 368 -6.75 -11.36 -21.58
CA GLY A 368 -6.89 -9.93 -21.41
C GLY A 368 -8.21 -9.54 -20.74
N GLN A 369 -9.33 -10.17 -21.13
CA GLN A 369 -10.66 -9.97 -20.55
C GLN A 369 -10.69 -10.41 -19.08
N VAL A 370 -10.28 -11.66 -18.78
CA VAL A 370 -10.26 -12.18 -17.40
C VAL A 370 -9.37 -11.33 -16.50
N LEU A 371 -8.22 -10.90 -17.00
CA LEU A 371 -7.32 -10.03 -16.24
C LEU A 371 -7.74 -8.57 -16.22
N ARG A 372 -8.77 -8.16 -16.96
CA ARG A 372 -9.27 -6.79 -17.03
C ARG A 372 -8.16 -5.81 -17.43
N HIS A 373 -7.47 -6.13 -18.52
CA HIS A 373 -6.52 -5.22 -19.14
C HIS A 373 -7.28 -4.19 -19.96
N ARG A 374 -7.04 -2.90 -19.71
CA ARG A 374 -7.65 -1.80 -20.49
C ARG A 374 -7.04 -1.69 -21.89
N ASP A 375 -5.82 -2.13 -22.01
CA ASP A 375 -4.99 -1.99 -23.20
C ASP A 375 -4.48 -3.39 -23.59
N SER A 376 -4.66 -3.76 -24.85
CA SER A 376 -4.18 -5.02 -25.42
C SER A 376 -2.65 -5.14 -25.34
N GLU A 377 -1.93 -4.01 -25.39
CA GLU A 377 -0.48 -3.98 -25.19
C GLU A 377 -0.03 -4.58 -23.85
N VAL A 378 -0.86 -4.47 -22.81
CA VAL A 378 -0.53 -5.06 -21.50
C VAL A 378 -0.59 -6.58 -21.56
N THR A 379 -1.46 -7.14 -22.42
CA THR A 379 -1.59 -8.58 -22.61
C THR A 379 -0.53 -9.13 -23.57
N SER A 380 0.00 -8.30 -24.48
CA SER A 380 1.01 -8.74 -25.46
C SER A 380 2.31 -9.25 -24.83
N ILE A 381 2.58 -8.91 -23.57
CA ILE A 381 3.75 -9.47 -22.84
C ILE A 381 3.68 -10.99 -22.71
N TYR A 382 2.48 -11.57 -22.75
CA TYR A 382 2.27 -13.01 -22.65
C TYR A 382 2.39 -13.73 -24.00
N ALA A 383 2.39 -13.03 -25.12
CA ALA A 383 2.60 -13.63 -26.45
C ALA A 383 3.92 -14.43 -26.50
N LYS A 384 4.94 -13.99 -25.77
CA LYS A 384 6.25 -14.67 -25.69
C LYS A 384 6.23 -16.03 -24.97
N VAL A 385 5.19 -16.34 -24.24
CA VAL A 385 5.03 -17.61 -23.52
C VAL A 385 3.92 -18.47 -24.11
N ASP A 386 3.25 -17.98 -25.14
CA ASP A 386 2.28 -18.73 -25.93
C ASP A 386 3.02 -19.58 -26.97
N ARG A 387 3.45 -20.76 -26.50
CA ARG A 387 4.25 -21.68 -27.32
C ARG A 387 3.48 -22.23 -28.53
N LEU A 388 2.16 -22.39 -28.42
CA LEU A 388 1.34 -22.90 -29.51
C LEU A 388 1.21 -21.88 -30.65
N ALA A 389 0.88 -20.63 -30.30
CA ALA A 389 0.83 -19.57 -31.30
C ALA A 389 2.22 -19.28 -31.90
N LEU A 390 3.28 -19.33 -31.10
CA LEU A 390 4.65 -19.18 -31.61
C LEU A 390 5.05 -20.32 -32.54
N ALA A 391 4.71 -21.58 -32.22
CA ALA A 391 5.01 -22.72 -33.06
C ALA A 391 4.31 -22.63 -34.44
N ALA A 392 3.11 -22.05 -34.49
CA ALA A 392 2.37 -21.87 -35.75
C ALA A 392 3.00 -20.84 -36.71
N VAL A 393 3.84 -19.92 -36.19
CA VAL A 393 4.51 -18.88 -37.00
C VAL A 393 6.00 -19.16 -37.20
N ILE A 394 6.55 -20.21 -36.61
CA ILE A 394 7.94 -20.61 -36.80
C ILE A 394 8.12 -21.15 -38.22
N ARG A 395 9.04 -20.54 -38.99
CA ARG A 395 9.50 -21.10 -40.25
C ARG A 395 10.51 -22.21 -39.96
N PRO A 396 10.52 -23.33 -40.77
CA PRO A 396 11.57 -24.33 -40.67
C PRO A 396 12.94 -23.67 -40.79
N TRP A 397 13.92 -24.14 -40.04
CA TRP A 397 15.28 -23.67 -40.18
C TRP A 397 15.78 -23.98 -41.58
N PRO A 398 16.44 -23.05 -42.33
CA PRO A 398 17.01 -23.34 -43.61
C PRO A 398 18.00 -24.52 -43.48
N GLY A 399 17.71 -25.63 -44.15
CA GLY A 399 18.50 -26.86 -44.07
C GLY A 399 18.01 -27.93 -43.06
N ALA A 400 16.93 -27.70 -42.33
CA ALA A 400 16.24 -28.79 -41.63
C ALA A 400 15.49 -29.61 -42.71
N ALA A 401 15.82 -30.90 -42.84
CA ALA A 401 15.07 -31.82 -43.68
C ALA A 401 13.59 -31.84 -43.25
N ALA A 402 12.69 -31.83 -44.24
CA ALA A 402 11.25 -31.92 -44.05
C ALA A 402 10.83 -33.27 -43.45
#